data_4c79b27dbe76dac1272d1bbf490433a0
#
_entry.id   4c79b27dbe76dac1272d1bbf490433a0
#
_cell.length_a   1.000
_cell.length_b   1.000
_cell.length_c   1.000
_cell.angle_alpha   90.00
_cell.angle_beta   90.00
_cell.angle_gamma   90.00
#
_symmetry.space_group_name_H-M   'P 1'
#
loop_
_entity.id
_entity.type
_entity.pdbx_description
1 polymer ?
#
loop_
_entity_poly.entity_id
_entity_poly.type
_entity_poly.pdbx_seq_one_letter_code
_entity_poly.pdbx_strand_id
1 'polypeptide(L)'
;ELMLRTYELMRDNQSLREHYQRRFRHILVDEFQDTNRLQYAWLKMFAGPPGPNGTAVLAVGDDDQSIYAFRGAQVGNMADFEREFKVQQVIKLERNYRSYGHILDAANELISRNSRRLGKNLRTEAGPGEQVRVFEATSDFAEAQWFIEEAQQLHRDGVARRDIALLYRSNAQSRVLESALFNAGIPYKVYGGLRFFERAEVKHALSYLRLIENPNDDTSFLRVVNFPTRGIGARTIELLQDAARASGRSLYQSVGAVAGKGGGNVQAFVAKVDAMREATRGLTLREIIEHMLKASGLVDFYRTDKEGQDRLENLDELVNAAEAFVTQEGFGKDAVALPVDEFSTPMPMGADSELTKVLSGLGIEAGAAAAQSVGGIASLITTPDAETGEIMSPLAAFLTHASLEAGDNQAQAGQDAIQLMTVHAAKGLEFDAVFITGLEEGLFPHENSVSDLDGLEEERRLMYVAITRARKRLYLSCSQTRMLHGQTRYNIKSRFFDELPEASLKWITPRNQAFGSGFTRDYQAAWARGSGLGSIVGAGRIATAPPSVIPKAPSHGLRSGQSVFHTKFGEGVILTLEGSGEDARAQVNFGRHGMKWLALSVAKLTPVN
;
A
#
# COMPACT_ATOMS: atom_id res chain seq x y z
N GLU A 1 21.26 10.83 18.96
CA GLU A 1 22.32 10.70 20.02
C GLU A 1 23.65 11.29 19.54
N LEU A 2 24.25 10.85 18.42
CA LEU A 2 25.56 11.34 17.95
C LEU A 2 25.61 12.86 17.77
N MET A 3 24.60 13.45 17.13
CA MET A 3 24.55 14.91 16.94
C MET A 3 24.45 15.67 18.27
N LEU A 4 23.67 15.17 19.22
CA LEU A 4 23.53 15.78 20.55
C LEU A 4 24.88 15.73 21.30
N ARG A 5 25.59 14.60 21.30
CA ARG A 5 26.90 14.46 21.94
C ARG A 5 27.95 15.35 21.30
N THR A 6 27.92 15.47 19.97
CA THR A 6 28.82 16.38 19.27
C THR A 6 28.51 17.84 19.62
N TYR A 7 27.26 18.22 19.72
CA TYR A 7 26.85 19.55 20.16
C TYR A 7 27.34 19.85 21.60
N GLU A 8 27.07 18.92 22.54
CA GLU A 8 27.54 19.03 23.94
C GLU A 8 29.06 19.17 24.03
N LEU A 9 29.80 18.32 23.30
CA LEU A 9 31.25 18.39 23.24
C LEU A 9 31.75 19.76 22.77
N MET A 10 31.16 20.30 21.71
CA MET A 10 31.52 21.62 21.19
C MET A 10 31.11 22.76 22.13
N ARG A 11 29.97 22.62 22.82
CA ARG A 11 29.47 23.59 23.81
C ARG A 11 30.44 23.69 25.02
N ASP A 12 30.83 22.52 25.55
CA ASP A 12 31.53 22.42 26.81
C ASP A 12 33.08 22.54 26.67
N ASN A 13 33.58 22.42 25.41
CA ASN A 13 35.02 22.51 25.14
C ASN A 13 35.33 23.69 24.20
N GLN A 14 35.68 24.83 24.81
CA GLN A 14 35.99 26.05 24.06
C GLN A 14 37.17 25.88 23.10
N SER A 15 38.25 25.25 23.53
CA SER A 15 39.45 25.08 22.70
C SER A 15 39.16 24.26 21.44
N LEU A 16 38.36 23.20 21.58
CA LEU A 16 37.92 22.37 20.46
C LEU A 16 37.02 23.18 19.49
N ARG A 17 36.07 23.93 20.03
CA ARG A 17 35.19 24.79 19.25
C ARG A 17 35.96 25.80 18.44
N GLU A 18 36.90 26.53 19.07
CA GLU A 18 37.77 27.51 18.41
C GLU A 18 38.67 26.87 17.35
N HIS A 19 39.16 25.65 17.61
CA HIS A 19 39.94 24.88 16.63
C HIS A 19 39.15 24.67 15.35
N TYR A 20 37.89 24.19 15.45
CA TYR A 20 37.05 23.94 14.28
C TYR A 20 36.58 25.23 13.61
N GLN A 21 36.28 26.31 14.34
CA GLN A 21 35.97 27.61 13.78
C GLN A 21 37.12 28.19 12.96
N ARG A 22 38.36 27.97 13.39
CA ARG A 22 39.57 28.35 12.61
C ARG A 22 39.77 27.45 11.39
N ARG A 23 39.42 26.17 11.50
CA ARG A 23 39.60 25.18 10.45
C ARG A 23 38.59 25.37 9.32
N PHE A 24 37.31 25.55 9.66
CA PHE A 24 36.23 25.71 8.70
C PHE A 24 35.93 27.19 8.45
N ARG A 25 36.64 27.75 7.48
CA ARG A 25 36.48 29.17 7.10
C ARG A 25 35.27 29.42 6.22
N HIS A 26 34.76 28.40 5.56
CA HIS A 26 33.59 28.43 4.71
C HIS A 26 32.69 27.21 5.04
N ILE A 27 31.41 27.46 5.27
CA ILE A 27 30.38 26.45 5.51
C ILE A 27 29.29 26.68 4.49
N LEU A 28 28.98 25.64 3.72
CA LEU A 28 27.88 25.63 2.77
C LEU A 28 26.83 24.64 3.28
N VAL A 29 25.60 25.10 3.43
CA VAL A 29 24.46 24.28 3.88
C VAL A 29 23.46 24.24 2.76
N ASP A 30 23.15 23.03 2.30
CA ASP A 30 22.10 22.77 1.33
C ASP A 30 20.83 22.28 2.03
N GLU A 31 19.66 22.43 1.38
CA GLU A 31 18.35 22.04 1.91
C GLU A 31 18.11 22.59 3.34
N PHE A 32 18.46 23.85 3.58
CA PHE A 32 18.48 24.44 4.92
C PHE A 32 17.12 24.41 5.62
N GLN A 33 15.99 24.46 4.87
CA GLN A 33 14.64 24.37 5.37
C GLN A 33 14.32 23.04 6.08
N ASP A 34 15.10 21.99 5.85
CA ASP A 34 14.92 20.68 6.47
C ASP A 34 15.69 20.52 7.80
N THR A 35 16.39 21.57 8.23
CA THR A 35 17.16 21.55 9.47
C THR A 35 16.24 21.61 10.70
N ASN A 36 16.56 20.75 11.70
CA ASN A 36 15.94 20.85 13.01
C ASN A 36 16.70 21.83 13.94
N ARG A 37 16.11 22.13 15.09
CA ARG A 37 16.73 23.07 16.06
C ARG A 37 18.12 22.65 16.52
N LEU A 38 18.37 21.35 16.71
CA LEU A 38 19.67 20.85 17.13
C LEU A 38 20.72 21.01 16.03
N GLN A 39 20.36 20.71 14.79
CA GLN A 39 21.23 20.90 13.62
C GLN A 39 21.59 22.39 13.44
N TYR A 40 20.61 23.26 13.57
CA TYR A 40 20.86 24.70 13.49
C TYR A 40 21.75 25.20 14.65
N ALA A 41 21.49 24.77 15.90
CA ALA A 41 22.35 25.09 17.05
C ALA A 41 23.79 24.56 16.86
N TRP A 42 23.92 23.35 16.31
CA TRP A 42 25.20 22.74 16.00
C TRP A 42 25.95 23.53 14.91
N LEU A 43 25.29 23.97 13.85
CA LEU A 43 25.85 24.85 12.81
C LEU A 43 26.42 26.12 13.43
N LYS A 44 25.71 26.76 14.37
CA LYS A 44 26.17 27.98 15.06
C LYS A 44 27.45 27.75 15.84
N MET A 45 27.66 26.55 16.40
CA MET A 45 28.92 26.22 17.10
C MET A 45 30.13 26.22 16.16
N PHE A 46 29.96 25.78 14.92
CA PHE A 46 31.03 25.80 13.92
C PHE A 46 31.27 27.18 13.33
N ALA A 47 30.17 27.91 13.06
CA ALA A 47 30.26 29.22 12.44
C ALA A 47 30.90 30.28 13.40
N GLY A 48 30.60 30.16 14.69
CA GLY A 48 30.99 31.17 15.66
C GLY A 48 30.22 32.49 15.49
N PRO A 49 30.61 33.55 16.20
CA PRO A 49 29.99 34.84 16.09
C PRO A 49 30.26 35.47 14.71
N PRO A 50 29.27 36.15 14.10
CA PRO A 50 29.45 36.84 12.83
C PRO A 50 30.47 38.00 12.98
N GLY A 51 31.38 38.10 12.02
CA GLY A 51 32.40 39.17 12.04
C GLY A 51 33.47 38.99 10.95
N PRO A 52 34.37 39.98 10.77
CA PRO A 52 35.34 39.98 9.67
C PRO A 52 36.30 38.77 9.67
N ASN A 53 36.54 38.22 10.85
CA ASN A 53 37.39 37.04 11.04
C ASN A 53 36.57 35.75 11.30
N GLY A 54 35.25 35.81 11.23
CA GLY A 54 34.37 34.68 11.42
C GLY A 54 34.33 33.73 10.22
N THR A 55 33.69 32.61 10.39
CA THR A 55 33.40 31.67 9.30
C THR A 55 32.33 32.25 8.37
N ALA A 56 32.59 32.24 7.07
CA ALA A 56 31.58 32.59 6.08
C ALA A 56 30.57 31.42 5.92
N VAL A 57 29.31 31.69 6.12
CA VAL A 57 28.22 30.70 5.98
C VAL A 57 27.32 31.06 4.81
N LEU A 58 27.13 30.12 3.90
CA LEU A 58 26.15 30.20 2.83
C LEU A 58 25.08 29.12 3.08
N ALA A 59 23.84 29.50 3.22
CA ALA A 59 22.71 28.59 3.32
C ALA A 59 21.86 28.68 2.04
N VAL A 60 21.57 27.52 1.45
CA VAL A 60 20.67 27.37 0.31
C VAL A 60 19.47 26.56 0.76
N GLY A 61 18.27 27.00 0.41
CA GLY A 61 17.04 26.32 0.81
C GLY A 61 15.82 26.90 0.14
N ASP A 62 14.72 26.19 0.30
CA ASP A 62 13.42 26.51 -0.26
C ASP A 62 12.34 26.25 0.78
N ASP A 63 11.80 27.30 1.41
CA ASP A 63 10.76 27.20 2.42
C ASP A 63 9.49 26.50 1.90
N ASP A 64 9.19 26.66 0.62
CA ASP A 64 8.07 25.99 -0.05
C ASP A 64 8.28 24.48 -0.22
N GLN A 65 9.50 23.96 -0.02
CA GLN A 65 9.85 22.53 -0.05
C GLN A 65 10.13 21.95 1.34
N SER A 66 9.77 22.64 2.42
CA SER A 66 9.90 22.11 3.78
C SER A 66 8.75 21.13 4.08
N ILE A 67 9.05 19.83 4.01
CA ILE A 67 8.09 18.73 4.14
C ILE A 67 8.50 17.69 5.19
N TYR A 68 9.44 18.03 6.10
CA TYR A 68 9.95 17.13 7.12
C TYR A 68 9.69 17.62 8.56
N ALA A 69 8.59 18.37 8.79
CA ALA A 69 8.21 18.80 10.14
C ALA A 69 8.00 17.59 11.08
N PHE A 70 7.47 16.48 10.58
CA PHE A 70 7.33 15.21 11.33
C PHE A 70 8.68 14.61 11.79
N ARG A 71 9.81 15.00 11.18
CA ARG A 71 11.18 14.68 11.61
C ARG A 71 11.82 15.78 12.47
N GLY A 72 11.05 16.82 12.80
CA GLY A 72 11.49 17.95 13.60
C GLY A 72 12.13 19.09 12.82
N ALA A 73 12.02 19.12 11.49
CA ALA A 73 12.45 20.28 10.69
C ALA A 73 11.68 21.54 11.09
N GLN A 74 12.35 22.67 11.06
CA GLN A 74 11.82 23.97 11.48
C GLN A 74 12.02 25.03 10.40
N VAL A 75 10.97 25.34 9.65
CA VAL A 75 11.02 26.40 8.62
C VAL A 75 11.49 27.74 9.21
N GLY A 76 11.14 28.03 10.45
CA GLY A 76 11.58 29.24 11.17
C GLY A 76 13.08 29.42 11.29
N ASN A 77 13.87 28.31 11.15
CA ASN A 77 15.33 28.41 11.14
C ASN A 77 15.88 29.31 10.02
N MET A 78 15.14 29.44 8.89
CA MET A 78 15.56 30.32 7.79
C MET A 78 15.47 31.80 8.19
N ALA A 79 14.38 32.21 8.82
CA ALA A 79 14.23 33.59 9.32
C ALA A 79 15.21 33.87 10.50
N ASP A 80 15.44 32.87 11.37
CA ASP A 80 16.42 32.98 12.43
C ASP A 80 17.84 33.12 11.88
N PHE A 81 18.18 32.40 10.81
CA PHE A 81 19.47 32.52 10.13
C PHE A 81 19.69 33.94 9.57
N GLU A 82 18.70 34.48 8.85
CA GLU A 82 18.78 35.87 8.34
C GLU A 82 19.07 36.86 9.48
N ARG A 83 18.35 36.76 10.59
CA ARG A 83 18.49 37.66 11.74
C ARG A 83 19.82 37.47 12.47
N GLU A 84 20.17 36.23 12.81
CA GLU A 84 21.32 35.92 13.68
C GLU A 84 22.66 36.08 12.97
N PHE A 85 22.73 35.70 11.68
CA PHE A 85 23.94 35.87 10.86
C PHE A 85 24.01 37.24 10.19
N LYS A 86 23.00 38.13 10.43
CA LYS A 86 22.93 39.49 9.86
C LYS A 86 23.09 39.46 8.35
N VAL A 87 22.33 38.59 7.69
CA VAL A 87 22.36 38.42 6.25
C VAL A 87 22.01 39.76 5.58
N GLN A 88 22.92 40.26 4.75
CA GLN A 88 22.72 41.55 4.08
C GLN A 88 21.91 41.42 2.78
N GLN A 89 21.97 40.26 2.14
CA GLN A 89 21.34 40.01 0.87
C GLN A 89 20.82 38.58 0.78
N VAL A 90 19.54 38.43 0.49
CA VAL A 90 18.91 37.16 0.14
C VAL A 90 18.79 37.12 -1.39
N ILE A 91 19.41 36.14 -2.00
CA ILE A 91 19.35 35.91 -3.45
C ILE A 91 18.21 34.94 -3.75
N LYS A 92 17.21 35.37 -4.51
CA LYS A 92 16.08 34.52 -4.92
C LYS A 92 16.33 33.94 -6.31
N LEU A 93 16.36 32.59 -6.38
CA LEU A 93 16.52 31.85 -7.63
C LEU A 93 15.12 31.54 -8.19
N GLU A 94 14.55 32.46 -8.95
CA GLU A 94 13.19 32.35 -9.49
C GLU A 94 13.13 31.73 -10.89
N ARG A 95 14.26 31.72 -11.62
CA ARG A 95 14.31 31.11 -12.96
C ARG A 95 14.40 29.59 -12.83
N ASN A 96 13.36 28.92 -13.31
CA ASN A 96 13.26 27.46 -13.32
C ASN A 96 13.68 26.93 -14.70
N TYR A 97 14.52 25.89 -14.72
CA TYR A 97 15.04 25.23 -15.93
C TYR A 97 14.47 23.82 -16.12
N ARG A 98 13.62 23.37 -15.20
CA ARG A 98 13.08 22.00 -15.17
C ARG A 98 11.75 21.92 -15.90
N SER A 99 10.78 22.73 -15.48
CA SER A 99 9.37 22.58 -15.80
C SER A 99 8.86 23.61 -16.80
N TYR A 100 7.84 23.26 -17.58
CA TYR A 100 7.10 24.17 -18.43
C TYR A 100 6.13 25.07 -17.64
N GLY A 101 5.60 26.12 -18.31
CA GLY A 101 4.83 27.20 -17.70
C GLY A 101 3.60 26.73 -16.94
N HIS A 102 2.70 25.94 -17.54
CA HIS A 102 1.48 25.50 -16.88
C HIS A 102 1.72 24.69 -15.59
N ILE A 103 2.83 23.95 -15.51
CA ILE A 103 3.25 23.23 -14.28
C ILE A 103 3.65 24.24 -13.22
N LEU A 104 4.44 25.27 -13.59
CA LEU A 104 4.88 26.29 -12.64
C LEU A 104 3.74 27.21 -12.20
N ASP A 105 2.80 27.54 -13.10
CA ASP A 105 1.61 28.33 -12.76
C ASP A 105 0.76 27.59 -11.72
N ALA A 106 0.56 26.27 -11.91
CA ALA A 106 -0.12 25.42 -10.93
C ALA A 106 0.60 25.41 -9.58
N ALA A 107 1.93 25.24 -9.58
CA ALA A 107 2.74 25.22 -8.36
C ALA A 107 2.71 26.57 -7.62
N ASN A 108 2.89 27.69 -8.35
CA ASN A 108 2.91 29.03 -7.78
C ASN A 108 1.55 29.41 -7.18
N GLU A 109 0.44 29.15 -7.88
CA GLU A 109 -0.91 29.46 -7.38
C GLU A 109 -1.22 28.67 -6.12
N LEU A 110 -0.99 27.35 -6.14
CA LEU A 110 -1.19 26.47 -4.99
C LEU A 110 -0.44 27.00 -3.77
N ILE A 111 0.87 27.20 -3.90
CA ILE A 111 1.70 27.54 -2.75
C ILE A 111 1.47 28.99 -2.27
N SER A 112 0.90 29.85 -3.09
CA SER A 112 0.56 31.23 -2.72
C SER A 112 -0.45 31.30 -1.57
N ARG A 113 -1.21 30.21 -1.33
CA ARG A 113 -2.20 30.09 -0.25
C ARG A 113 -1.57 29.89 1.14
N ASN A 114 -0.28 29.59 1.21
CA ASN A 114 0.43 29.52 2.48
C ASN A 114 0.75 30.92 3.00
N SER A 115 0.51 31.15 4.29
CA SER A 115 0.63 32.48 4.91
C SER A 115 2.07 32.86 5.26
N ARG A 116 2.90 31.89 5.62
CA ARG A 116 4.28 32.09 6.10
C ARG A 116 5.28 31.66 5.05
N ARG A 117 5.49 32.51 4.04
CA ARG A 117 6.45 32.26 2.96
C ARG A 117 7.48 33.38 2.87
N LEU A 118 8.72 33.02 2.52
CA LEU A 118 9.74 33.99 2.13
C LEU A 118 9.42 34.63 0.77
N GLY A 119 8.50 34.03 0.04
CA GLY A 119 7.92 34.56 -1.20
C GLY A 119 8.90 34.54 -2.38
N LYS A 120 8.72 33.57 -3.25
CA LYS A 120 9.33 33.53 -4.59
C LYS A 120 8.29 33.14 -5.61
N ASN A 121 8.56 33.39 -6.88
CA ASN A 121 7.67 33.05 -7.98
C ASN A 121 8.49 32.40 -9.09
N LEU A 122 8.27 31.10 -9.32
CA LEU A 122 9.03 30.36 -10.32
C LEU A 122 8.61 30.77 -11.73
N ARG A 123 9.59 31.02 -12.59
CA ARG A 123 9.39 31.44 -14.00
C ARG A 123 10.25 30.59 -14.91
N THR A 124 9.74 30.29 -16.10
CA THR A 124 10.47 29.53 -17.12
C THR A 124 10.48 30.25 -18.45
N GLU A 125 11.52 30.02 -19.24
CA GLU A 125 11.63 30.43 -20.64
C GLU A 125 11.32 29.26 -21.61
N ALA A 126 10.99 28.07 -21.09
CA ALA A 126 10.70 26.89 -21.90
C ALA A 126 9.32 26.93 -22.60
N GLY A 127 8.53 27.99 -22.35
CA GLY A 127 7.18 28.16 -22.88
C GLY A 127 6.10 27.54 -21.98
N PRO A 128 4.82 27.63 -22.38
CA PRO A 128 3.69 27.20 -21.55
C PRO A 128 3.64 25.68 -21.34
N GLY A 129 4.06 24.89 -22.33
CA GLY A 129 3.93 23.44 -22.31
C GLY A 129 2.49 22.95 -22.46
N GLU A 130 2.25 21.68 -22.16
CA GLU A 130 0.90 21.10 -22.09
C GLU A 130 0.21 21.53 -20.80
N GLN A 131 -1.12 21.73 -20.85
CA GLN A 131 -1.93 21.93 -19.66
C GLN A 131 -1.87 20.68 -18.77
N VAL A 132 -1.97 20.89 -17.46
CA VAL A 132 -2.06 19.82 -16.46
C VAL A 132 -3.35 19.01 -16.69
N ARG A 133 -3.21 17.73 -16.94
CA ARG A 133 -4.35 16.84 -17.22
C ARG A 133 -4.96 16.37 -15.91
N VAL A 134 -6.30 16.45 -15.81
CA VAL A 134 -7.05 16.04 -14.64
C VAL A 134 -8.02 14.95 -15.01
N PHE A 135 -7.96 13.85 -14.26
CA PHE A 135 -8.83 12.69 -14.44
C PHE A 135 -9.60 12.36 -13.15
N GLU A 136 -10.92 12.28 -13.24
CA GLU A 136 -11.78 11.81 -12.16
C GLU A 136 -12.26 10.39 -12.49
N ALA A 137 -11.77 9.42 -11.74
CA ALA A 137 -12.12 8.01 -11.88
C ALA A 137 -13.37 7.66 -11.07
N THR A 138 -14.09 6.63 -11.49
CA THR A 138 -15.24 6.10 -10.72
C THR A 138 -14.80 5.32 -9.49
N SER A 139 -13.61 4.69 -9.54
CA SER A 139 -13.00 3.94 -8.46
C SER A 139 -11.47 4.02 -8.51
N ASP A 140 -10.80 3.60 -7.44
CA ASP A 140 -9.34 3.46 -7.38
C ASP A 140 -8.79 2.47 -8.41
N PHE A 141 -9.52 1.40 -8.69
CA PHE A 141 -9.18 0.46 -9.77
C PHE A 141 -9.25 1.14 -11.15
N ALA A 142 -10.29 1.93 -11.41
CA ALA A 142 -10.43 2.69 -12.66
C ALA A 142 -9.34 3.77 -12.79
N GLU A 143 -8.92 4.38 -11.67
CA GLU A 143 -7.79 5.31 -11.60
C GLU A 143 -6.48 4.62 -12.02
N ALA A 144 -6.21 3.44 -11.46
CA ALA A 144 -5.03 2.64 -11.78
C ALA A 144 -5.04 2.18 -13.24
N GLN A 145 -6.19 1.74 -13.77
CA GLN A 145 -6.32 1.31 -15.16
C GLN A 145 -6.06 2.46 -16.13
N TRP A 146 -6.63 3.63 -15.87
CA TRP A 146 -6.35 4.83 -16.67
C TRP A 146 -4.86 5.19 -16.67
N PHE A 147 -4.20 5.12 -15.50
CA PHE A 147 -2.76 5.33 -15.41
C PHE A 147 -1.98 4.37 -16.32
N ILE A 148 -2.35 3.07 -16.32
CA ILE A 148 -1.72 2.06 -17.17
C ILE A 148 -1.83 2.44 -18.65
N GLU A 149 -3.01 2.85 -19.10
CA GLU A 149 -3.28 3.23 -20.48
C GLU A 149 -2.47 4.45 -20.92
N GLU A 150 -2.42 5.50 -20.08
CA GLU A 150 -1.63 6.72 -20.33
C GLU A 150 -0.13 6.42 -20.31
N ALA A 151 0.36 5.62 -19.36
CA ALA A 151 1.77 5.24 -19.27
C ALA A 151 2.22 4.42 -20.49
N GLN A 152 1.38 3.50 -20.97
CA GLN A 152 1.63 2.77 -22.21
C GLN A 152 1.65 3.70 -23.43
N GLN A 153 0.73 4.69 -23.48
CA GLN A 153 0.71 5.67 -24.57
C GLN A 153 1.97 6.53 -24.56
N LEU A 154 2.38 7.03 -23.37
CA LEU A 154 3.62 7.79 -23.20
C LEU A 154 4.84 7.00 -23.71
N HIS A 155 4.87 5.72 -23.38
CA HIS A 155 5.97 4.84 -23.81
C HIS A 155 5.96 4.62 -25.33
N ARG A 156 4.79 4.44 -25.95
CA ARG A 156 4.66 4.40 -27.44
C ARG A 156 5.11 5.70 -28.09
N ASP A 157 4.88 6.84 -27.42
CA ASP A 157 5.31 8.16 -27.86
C ASP A 157 6.82 8.43 -27.64
N GLY A 158 7.56 7.42 -27.16
CA GLY A 158 9.01 7.46 -26.98
C GLY A 158 9.50 7.92 -25.61
N VAL A 159 8.63 8.08 -24.60
CA VAL A 159 9.05 8.37 -23.23
C VAL A 159 9.56 7.08 -22.58
N ALA A 160 10.78 7.11 -22.06
CA ALA A 160 11.30 5.96 -21.30
C ALA A 160 10.50 5.77 -20.01
N ARG A 161 10.25 4.52 -19.62
CA ARG A 161 9.50 4.21 -18.38
C ARG A 161 10.15 4.80 -17.14
N ARG A 162 11.48 4.84 -17.10
CA ARG A 162 12.25 5.46 -15.99
C ARG A 162 12.00 6.97 -15.83
N ASP A 163 11.50 7.63 -16.89
CA ASP A 163 11.17 9.05 -16.89
C ASP A 163 9.66 9.30 -16.58
N ILE A 164 8.91 8.25 -16.24
CA ILE A 164 7.52 8.29 -15.80
C ILE A 164 7.48 7.98 -14.30
N ALA A 165 6.94 8.88 -13.50
CA ALA A 165 6.74 8.68 -12.07
C ALA A 165 5.26 8.67 -11.69
N LEU A 166 4.92 7.78 -10.78
CA LEU A 166 3.61 7.70 -10.12
C LEU A 166 3.78 8.01 -8.65
N LEU A 167 3.23 9.13 -8.23
CA LEU A 167 3.35 9.66 -6.88
C LEU A 167 2.04 9.48 -6.11
N TYR A 168 2.17 9.05 -4.86
CA TYR A 168 1.05 8.88 -3.93
C TYR A 168 1.42 9.42 -2.55
N ARG A 169 0.40 9.74 -1.74
CA ARG A 169 0.59 10.34 -0.41
C ARG A 169 0.97 9.31 0.63
N SER A 170 0.29 8.17 0.66
CA SER A 170 0.51 7.08 1.63
C SER A 170 0.97 5.80 0.92
N ASN A 171 1.83 5.05 1.60
CA ASN A 171 2.33 3.76 1.11
C ASN A 171 1.21 2.73 0.86
N ALA A 172 0.10 2.79 1.60
CA ALA A 172 -1.04 1.90 1.42
C ALA A 172 -1.63 2.00 -0.01
N GLN A 173 -1.61 3.20 -0.61
CA GLN A 173 -2.12 3.41 -1.97
C GLN A 173 -1.35 2.63 -3.04
N SER A 174 -0.09 2.24 -2.78
CA SER A 174 0.75 1.61 -3.81
C SER A 174 0.24 0.25 -4.28
N ARG A 175 -0.47 -0.49 -3.40
CA ARG A 175 -0.91 -1.86 -3.72
C ARG A 175 -1.76 -1.94 -4.99
N VAL A 176 -2.82 -1.15 -5.09
CA VAL A 176 -3.73 -1.16 -6.26
C VAL A 176 -2.94 -0.83 -7.54
N LEU A 177 -2.01 0.12 -7.45
CA LEU A 177 -1.17 0.55 -8.54
C LEU A 177 -0.11 -0.51 -8.91
N GLU A 178 0.49 -1.15 -7.91
CA GLU A 178 1.45 -2.24 -8.09
C GLU A 178 0.77 -3.45 -8.75
N SER A 179 -0.40 -3.88 -8.24
CA SER A 179 -1.18 -4.97 -8.83
C SER A 179 -1.61 -4.67 -10.26
N ALA A 180 -2.02 -3.43 -10.57
CA ALA A 180 -2.38 -3.04 -11.94
C ALA A 180 -1.17 -3.11 -12.89
N LEU A 181 0.01 -2.64 -12.46
CA LEU A 181 1.25 -2.73 -13.23
C LEU A 181 1.70 -4.18 -13.43
N PHE A 182 1.61 -4.99 -12.39
CA PHE A 182 1.90 -6.42 -12.43
C PHE A 182 1.02 -7.13 -13.46
N ASN A 183 -0.31 -6.95 -13.36
CA ASN A 183 -1.28 -7.56 -14.27
C ASN A 183 -1.09 -7.10 -15.72
N ALA A 184 -0.66 -5.85 -15.94
CA ALA A 184 -0.33 -5.32 -17.25
C ALA A 184 1.05 -5.75 -17.79
N GLY A 185 1.85 -6.48 -17.01
CA GLY A 185 3.21 -6.89 -17.37
C GLY A 185 4.17 -5.71 -17.56
N ILE A 186 3.91 -4.56 -16.91
CA ILE A 186 4.73 -3.37 -17.01
C ILE A 186 5.79 -3.36 -15.90
N PRO A 187 7.09 -3.30 -16.23
CA PRO A 187 8.14 -3.24 -15.24
C PRO A 187 8.03 -1.95 -14.42
N TYR A 188 8.09 -2.07 -13.08
CA TYR A 188 8.07 -0.94 -12.17
C TYR A 188 9.10 -1.11 -11.04
N LYS A 189 9.44 -0.01 -10.40
CA LYS A 189 10.33 0.04 -9.24
C LYS A 189 9.71 0.92 -8.16
N VAL A 190 9.60 0.40 -6.94
CA VAL A 190 9.22 1.20 -5.77
C VAL A 190 10.47 1.87 -5.23
N TYR A 191 10.49 3.22 -5.26
CA TYR A 191 11.61 4.02 -4.82
C TYR A 191 11.45 4.41 -3.34
N GLY A 192 12.50 4.20 -2.56
CA GLY A 192 12.51 4.56 -1.14
C GLY A 192 11.74 3.60 -0.23
N GLY A 193 11.28 2.45 -0.74
CA GLY A 193 10.51 1.46 0.01
C GLY A 193 10.56 0.07 -0.60
N LEU A 194 9.83 -0.84 0.03
CA LEU A 194 9.57 -2.20 -0.45
C LEU A 194 8.20 -2.25 -1.13
N ARG A 195 8.03 -3.17 -2.08
CA ARG A 195 6.72 -3.49 -2.66
C ARG A 195 5.75 -3.91 -1.55
N PHE A 196 4.46 -3.78 -1.80
CA PHE A 196 3.43 -4.01 -0.78
C PHE A 196 3.59 -5.37 -0.09
N PHE A 197 3.63 -6.46 -0.84
CA PHE A 197 3.78 -7.81 -0.28
C PHE A 197 5.19 -8.14 0.25
N GLU A 198 6.17 -7.26 0.04
CA GLU A 198 7.52 -7.42 0.59
C GLU A 198 7.71 -6.70 1.93
N ARG A 199 6.80 -5.81 2.32
CA ARG A 199 6.87 -5.07 3.59
C ARG A 199 6.85 -6.01 4.78
N ALA A 200 7.62 -5.67 5.82
CA ALA A 200 7.82 -6.55 6.97
C ALA A 200 6.52 -6.93 7.68
N GLU A 201 5.64 -5.95 7.93
CA GLU A 201 4.34 -6.13 8.55
C GLU A 201 3.42 -7.02 7.72
N VAL A 202 3.41 -6.84 6.40
CA VAL A 202 2.63 -7.67 5.46
C VAL A 202 3.19 -9.08 5.43
N LYS A 203 4.52 -9.26 5.36
CA LYS A 203 5.15 -10.59 5.43
C LYS A 203 4.87 -11.31 6.75
N HIS A 204 4.80 -10.59 7.88
CA HIS A 204 4.40 -11.19 9.15
C HIS A 204 2.95 -11.66 9.11
N ALA A 205 2.03 -10.82 8.62
CA ALA A 205 0.62 -11.19 8.47
C ALA A 205 0.43 -12.40 7.54
N LEU A 206 1.06 -12.39 6.36
CA LEU A 206 1.02 -13.54 5.43
C LEU A 206 1.58 -14.81 6.04
N SER A 207 2.62 -14.73 6.89
CA SER A 207 3.17 -15.91 7.56
C SER A 207 2.19 -16.49 8.59
N TYR A 208 1.44 -15.65 9.32
CA TYR A 208 0.35 -16.14 10.16
C TYR A 208 -0.76 -16.80 9.35
N LEU A 209 -1.16 -16.18 8.23
CA LEU A 209 -2.18 -16.76 7.34
C LEU A 209 -1.74 -18.12 6.76
N ARG A 210 -0.47 -18.26 6.39
CA ARG A 210 0.09 -19.53 5.95
C ARG A 210 0.07 -20.60 7.04
N LEU A 211 0.33 -20.24 8.30
CA LEU A 211 0.22 -21.18 9.42
C LEU A 211 -1.24 -21.55 9.73
N ILE A 212 -2.19 -20.64 9.49
CA ILE A 212 -3.62 -20.95 9.59
C ILE A 212 -4.01 -21.96 8.51
N GLU A 213 -3.55 -21.79 7.28
CA GLU A 213 -3.78 -22.74 6.20
C GLU A 213 -3.02 -24.05 6.44
N ASN A 214 -1.71 -23.97 6.62
CA ASN A 214 -0.81 -25.10 6.80
C ASN A 214 0.13 -24.87 7.99
N PRO A 215 -0.13 -25.47 9.17
CA PRO A 215 0.71 -25.29 10.35
C PRO A 215 2.12 -25.87 10.20
N ASN A 216 2.34 -26.73 9.20
CA ASN A 216 3.62 -27.36 8.92
C ASN A 216 4.55 -26.51 8.02
N ASP A 217 4.20 -25.28 7.70
CA ASP A 217 5.09 -24.32 7.01
C ASP A 217 6.18 -23.80 7.97
N ASP A 218 7.32 -24.49 7.97
CA ASP A 218 8.46 -24.18 8.83
C ASP A 218 9.04 -22.77 8.56
N THR A 219 9.00 -22.30 7.33
CA THR A 219 9.48 -20.97 6.97
C THR A 219 8.63 -19.88 7.62
N SER A 220 7.32 -19.99 7.49
CA SER A 220 6.37 -19.08 8.13
C SER A 220 6.41 -19.20 9.65
N PHE A 221 6.57 -20.42 10.17
CA PHE A 221 6.73 -20.67 11.60
C PHE A 221 7.93 -19.89 12.18
N LEU A 222 9.12 -20.07 11.59
CA LEU A 222 10.33 -19.38 12.04
C LEU A 222 10.22 -17.87 11.98
N ARG A 223 9.51 -17.33 11.01
CA ARG A 223 9.31 -15.89 10.86
C ARG A 223 8.52 -15.27 12.02
N VAL A 224 7.48 -15.96 12.52
CA VAL A 224 6.52 -15.36 13.45
C VAL A 224 6.48 -15.99 14.84
N VAL A 225 7.21 -17.09 15.10
CA VAL A 225 7.22 -17.77 16.40
C VAL A 225 7.56 -16.84 17.56
N ASN A 226 8.48 -15.88 17.35
CA ASN A 226 8.85 -14.85 18.34
C ASN A 226 8.48 -13.43 17.90
N PHE A 227 7.52 -13.28 17.00
CA PHE A 227 7.06 -11.96 16.56
C PHE A 227 5.51 -11.86 16.61
N PRO A 228 4.93 -10.92 17.38
CA PRO A 228 5.57 -10.06 18.39
C PRO A 228 6.35 -10.84 19.46
N THR A 229 7.28 -10.18 20.16
CA THR A 229 8.20 -10.82 21.11
C THR A 229 7.48 -11.67 22.16
N ARG A 230 7.87 -12.98 22.28
CA ARG A 230 7.26 -13.98 23.20
C ARG A 230 8.27 -14.64 24.14
N GLY A 231 9.50 -14.09 24.21
CA GLY A 231 10.57 -14.68 25.03
C GLY A 231 11.09 -16.02 24.50
N ILE A 232 11.00 -16.23 23.17
CA ILE A 232 11.55 -17.39 22.49
C ILE A 232 12.90 -16.98 21.90
N GLY A 233 13.99 -17.41 22.53
CA GLY A 233 15.34 -17.06 22.10
C GLY A 233 15.88 -18.00 21.03
N ALA A 234 17.00 -17.60 20.40
CA ALA A 234 17.68 -18.37 19.34
C ALA A 234 17.98 -19.81 19.77
N ARG A 235 18.45 -20.02 21.01
CA ARG A 235 18.73 -21.37 21.55
C ARG A 235 17.51 -22.28 21.56
N THR A 236 16.32 -21.75 21.84
CA THR A 236 15.08 -22.53 21.82
C THR A 236 14.71 -22.93 20.39
N ILE A 237 14.91 -22.02 19.45
CA ILE A 237 14.67 -22.26 18.01
C ILE A 237 15.63 -23.33 17.49
N GLU A 238 16.92 -23.27 17.83
CA GLU A 238 17.91 -24.30 17.47
C GLU A 238 17.51 -25.69 17.98
N LEU A 239 17.14 -25.79 19.27
CA LEU A 239 16.69 -27.05 19.86
C LEU A 239 15.44 -27.62 19.15
N LEU A 240 14.51 -26.75 18.77
CA LEU A 240 13.32 -27.14 18.03
C LEU A 240 13.68 -27.63 16.62
N GLN A 241 14.57 -26.93 15.91
CA GLN A 241 15.06 -27.36 14.60
C GLN A 241 15.80 -28.69 14.65
N ASP A 242 16.63 -28.91 15.69
CA ASP A 242 17.33 -30.17 15.87
C ASP A 242 16.35 -31.34 16.15
N ALA A 243 15.33 -31.10 16.98
CA ALA A 243 14.27 -32.08 17.25
C ALA A 243 13.46 -32.43 15.98
N ALA A 244 13.14 -31.42 15.17
CA ALA A 244 12.44 -31.59 13.91
C ALA A 244 13.26 -32.39 12.90
N ARG A 245 14.55 -32.08 12.74
CA ARG A 245 15.48 -32.86 11.89
C ARG A 245 15.63 -34.31 12.36
N ALA A 246 15.78 -34.53 13.67
CA ALA A 246 15.94 -35.85 14.22
C ALA A 246 14.70 -36.75 14.03
N SER A 247 13.50 -36.15 14.06
CA SER A 247 12.23 -36.88 13.91
C SER A 247 11.69 -36.92 12.47
N GLY A 248 12.25 -36.12 11.53
CA GLY A 248 11.72 -35.98 10.18
C GLY A 248 10.34 -35.31 10.14
N ARG A 249 10.00 -34.50 11.17
CA ARG A 249 8.71 -33.82 11.33
C ARG A 249 8.89 -32.32 11.18
N SER A 250 7.77 -31.58 10.99
CA SER A 250 7.78 -30.13 10.99
C SER A 250 8.13 -29.56 12.37
N LEU A 251 8.51 -28.28 12.40
CA LEU A 251 8.74 -27.56 13.66
C LEU A 251 7.49 -27.58 14.55
N TYR A 252 6.33 -27.35 13.95
CA TYR A 252 5.04 -27.37 14.62
C TYR A 252 4.80 -28.72 15.33
N GLN A 253 5.03 -29.85 14.66
CA GLN A 253 4.85 -31.21 15.22
C GLN A 253 5.91 -31.56 16.25
N SER A 254 7.06 -30.92 16.25
CA SER A 254 8.20 -31.23 17.11
C SER A 254 8.24 -30.41 18.41
N VAL A 255 7.27 -29.53 18.63
CA VAL A 255 7.23 -28.60 19.78
C VAL A 255 7.25 -29.34 21.12
N GLY A 256 6.60 -30.49 21.23
CA GLY A 256 6.58 -31.34 22.45
C GLY A 256 7.95 -31.86 22.88
N ALA A 257 8.95 -31.89 21.99
CA ALA A 257 10.30 -32.36 22.29
C ALA A 257 11.18 -31.30 22.98
N VAL A 258 10.76 -30.01 23.00
CA VAL A 258 11.54 -28.91 23.61
C VAL A 258 11.07 -28.69 25.04
N ALA A 259 11.94 -28.95 26.00
CA ALA A 259 11.67 -28.77 27.42
C ALA A 259 12.03 -27.38 27.94
N GLY A 260 11.56 -27.04 29.16
CA GLY A 260 11.88 -25.82 29.88
C GLY A 260 11.03 -24.59 29.48
N LYS A 261 11.37 -23.40 30.01
CA LYS A 261 10.58 -22.17 29.82
C LYS A 261 10.44 -21.79 28.34
N GLY A 262 11.52 -21.93 27.56
CA GLY A 262 11.48 -21.65 26.12
C GLY A 262 10.53 -22.60 25.38
N GLY A 263 10.55 -23.90 25.71
CA GLY A 263 9.61 -24.89 25.17
C GLY A 263 8.16 -24.57 25.51
N GLY A 264 7.87 -24.18 26.75
CA GLY A 264 6.54 -23.73 27.16
C GLY A 264 6.04 -22.51 26.36
N ASN A 265 6.92 -21.55 26.05
CA ASN A 265 6.57 -20.39 25.22
C ASN A 265 6.25 -20.79 23.76
N VAL A 266 6.99 -21.75 23.21
CA VAL A 266 6.71 -22.26 21.86
C VAL A 266 5.39 -23.04 21.84
N GLN A 267 5.11 -23.85 22.89
CA GLN A 267 3.81 -24.53 23.04
C GLN A 267 2.65 -23.55 23.11
N ALA A 268 2.82 -22.46 23.87
CA ALA A 268 1.81 -21.38 23.93
C ALA A 268 1.59 -20.69 22.57
N PHE A 269 2.65 -20.52 21.78
CA PHE A 269 2.54 -20.01 20.41
C PHE A 269 1.76 -20.98 19.52
N VAL A 270 2.06 -22.28 19.57
CA VAL A 270 1.34 -23.31 18.80
C VAL A 270 -0.13 -23.33 19.20
N ALA A 271 -0.44 -23.35 20.50
CA ALA A 271 -1.82 -23.30 20.98
C ALA A 271 -2.57 -22.04 20.48
N LYS A 272 -1.86 -20.91 20.34
CA LYS A 272 -2.42 -19.68 19.74
C LYS A 272 -2.73 -19.87 18.25
N VAL A 273 -1.83 -20.50 17.49
CA VAL A 273 -2.07 -20.82 16.07
C VAL A 273 -3.28 -21.74 15.93
N ASP A 274 -3.38 -22.78 16.77
CA ASP A 274 -4.50 -23.73 16.77
C ASP A 274 -5.83 -23.02 17.08
N ALA A 275 -5.82 -22.13 18.08
CA ALA A 275 -7.00 -21.35 18.42
C ALA A 275 -7.43 -20.43 17.26
N MET A 276 -6.49 -19.83 16.54
CA MET A 276 -6.80 -19.02 15.34
C MET A 276 -7.37 -19.91 14.24
N ARG A 277 -6.77 -21.07 13.97
CA ARG A 277 -7.26 -22.02 12.96
C ARG A 277 -8.70 -22.46 13.25
N GLU A 278 -8.99 -22.79 14.52
CA GLU A 278 -10.34 -23.19 14.91
C GLU A 278 -11.35 -22.03 14.78
N ALA A 279 -10.97 -20.83 15.24
CA ALA A 279 -11.84 -19.67 15.20
C ALA A 279 -12.11 -19.13 13.77
N THR A 280 -11.25 -19.50 12.82
CA THR A 280 -11.38 -19.05 11.42
C THR A 280 -12.07 -20.05 10.49
N ARG A 281 -12.47 -21.21 11.01
CA ARG A 281 -13.24 -22.19 10.24
C ARG A 281 -14.59 -21.62 9.81
N GLY A 282 -14.89 -21.73 8.54
CA GLY A 282 -16.16 -21.27 7.97
C GLY A 282 -16.28 -19.77 7.79
N LEU A 283 -15.20 -19.00 8.03
CA LEU A 283 -15.17 -17.56 7.80
C LEU A 283 -14.77 -17.23 6.36
N THR A 284 -15.16 -16.03 5.91
CA THR A 284 -14.69 -15.44 4.65
C THR A 284 -13.21 -15.06 4.76
N LEU A 285 -12.54 -14.86 3.62
CA LEU A 285 -11.12 -14.47 3.59
C LEU A 285 -10.85 -13.17 4.35
N ARG A 286 -11.73 -12.21 4.21
CA ARG A 286 -11.69 -10.95 4.96
C ARG A 286 -11.74 -11.18 6.46
N GLU A 287 -12.74 -11.92 6.93
CA GLU A 287 -12.92 -12.19 8.36
C GLU A 287 -11.74 -12.97 8.96
N ILE A 288 -11.15 -13.90 8.20
CA ILE A 288 -9.93 -14.62 8.60
C ILE A 288 -8.79 -13.64 8.85
N ILE A 289 -8.55 -12.70 7.91
CA ILE A 289 -7.46 -11.74 8.03
C ILE A 289 -7.71 -10.80 9.22
N GLU A 290 -8.92 -10.25 9.36
CA GLU A 290 -9.28 -9.38 10.49
C GLU A 290 -9.11 -10.11 11.84
N HIS A 291 -9.56 -11.35 11.93
CA HIS A 291 -9.39 -12.17 13.14
C HIS A 291 -7.91 -12.42 13.43
N MET A 292 -7.15 -12.86 12.42
CA MET A 292 -5.71 -13.12 12.55
C MET A 292 -4.93 -11.88 12.99
N LEU A 293 -5.19 -10.72 12.43
CA LEU A 293 -4.50 -9.47 12.78
C LEU A 293 -4.69 -9.12 14.27
N LYS A 294 -5.89 -9.31 14.80
CA LYS A 294 -6.20 -9.09 16.23
C LYS A 294 -5.59 -10.18 17.10
N ALA A 295 -5.86 -11.47 16.77
CA ALA A 295 -5.45 -12.59 17.58
C ALA A 295 -3.93 -12.78 17.62
N SER A 296 -3.18 -12.47 16.56
CA SER A 296 -1.72 -12.55 16.52
C SER A 296 -1.03 -11.57 17.47
N GLY A 297 -1.66 -10.43 17.75
CA GLY A 297 -1.11 -9.29 18.49
C GLY A 297 -0.28 -8.34 17.62
N LEU A 298 -0.35 -8.46 16.29
CA LEU A 298 0.37 -7.57 15.37
C LEU A 298 -0.11 -6.12 15.47
N VAL A 299 -1.44 -5.92 15.52
CA VAL A 299 -2.05 -4.58 15.64
C VAL A 299 -1.58 -3.88 16.92
N ASP A 300 -1.62 -4.58 18.06
CA ASP A 300 -1.21 -4.00 19.34
C ASP A 300 0.29 -3.69 19.36
N PHE A 301 1.10 -4.56 18.76
CA PHE A 301 2.54 -4.34 18.62
C PHE A 301 2.83 -3.07 17.82
N TYR A 302 2.22 -2.91 16.63
CA TYR A 302 2.49 -1.77 15.77
C TYR A 302 1.90 -0.46 16.30
N ARG A 303 0.83 -0.47 17.11
CA ARG A 303 0.35 0.73 17.82
C ARG A 303 1.38 1.37 18.72
N THR A 304 2.32 0.60 19.24
CA THR A 304 3.38 1.09 20.13
C THR A 304 4.65 1.48 19.39
N ASP A 305 4.74 1.20 18.10
CA ASP A 305 5.88 1.55 17.25
C ASP A 305 5.84 3.02 16.81
N LYS A 306 7.00 3.66 16.65
CA LYS A 306 7.10 5.06 16.19
C LYS A 306 6.61 5.25 14.75
N GLU A 307 6.79 4.25 13.91
CA GLU A 307 6.30 4.21 12.51
C GLU A 307 5.02 3.37 12.40
N GLY A 308 4.32 3.18 13.53
CA GLY A 308 3.22 2.23 13.64
C GLY A 308 2.01 2.59 12.79
N GLN A 309 1.74 3.87 12.58
CA GLN A 309 0.59 4.30 11.80
C GLN A 309 0.66 3.80 10.35
N ASP A 310 1.77 4.04 9.66
CA ASP A 310 1.98 3.58 8.28
C ASP A 310 1.88 2.05 8.17
N ARG A 311 2.36 1.34 9.18
CA ARG A 311 2.31 -0.13 9.22
C ARG A 311 0.90 -0.65 9.46
N LEU A 312 0.11 0.02 10.29
CA LEU A 312 -1.31 -0.29 10.49
C LEU A 312 -2.11 -0.06 9.21
N GLU A 313 -1.88 1.05 8.51
CA GLU A 313 -2.49 1.32 7.21
C GLU A 313 -2.16 0.22 6.18
N ASN A 314 -0.92 -0.30 6.18
CA ASN A 314 -0.55 -1.42 5.32
C ASN A 314 -1.26 -2.74 5.71
N LEU A 315 -1.50 -2.98 7.00
CA LEU A 315 -2.26 -4.15 7.45
C LEU A 315 -3.75 -4.03 7.10
N ASP A 316 -4.32 -2.83 7.21
CA ASP A 316 -5.70 -2.57 6.78
C ASP A 316 -5.82 -2.73 5.25
N GLU A 317 -4.81 -2.31 4.48
CA GLU A 317 -4.77 -2.50 3.04
C GLU A 317 -4.63 -3.98 2.64
N LEU A 318 -4.07 -4.84 3.49
CA LEU A 318 -4.06 -6.29 3.26
C LEU A 318 -5.48 -6.88 3.31
N VAL A 319 -6.35 -6.35 4.18
CA VAL A 319 -7.77 -6.72 4.21
C VAL A 319 -8.47 -6.32 2.92
N ASN A 320 -8.20 -5.11 2.43
CA ASN A 320 -8.74 -4.62 1.15
C ASN A 320 -8.26 -5.48 -0.04
N ALA A 321 -6.97 -5.88 -0.01
CA ALA A 321 -6.39 -6.76 -1.03
C ALA A 321 -7.13 -8.09 -1.13
N ALA A 322 -7.44 -8.69 0.01
CA ALA A 322 -8.14 -9.96 0.07
C ALA A 322 -9.58 -9.86 -0.47
N GLU A 323 -10.31 -8.80 -0.14
CA GLU A 323 -11.67 -8.59 -0.64
C GLU A 323 -11.70 -8.29 -2.15
N ALA A 324 -10.74 -7.49 -2.63
CA ALA A 324 -10.56 -7.24 -4.05
C ALA A 324 -10.24 -8.55 -4.80
N PHE A 325 -9.33 -9.36 -4.26
CA PHE A 325 -8.95 -10.65 -4.82
C PHE A 325 -10.14 -11.61 -4.97
N VAL A 326 -10.92 -11.79 -3.90
CA VAL A 326 -12.12 -12.64 -3.93
C VAL A 326 -13.12 -12.18 -4.98
N THR A 327 -13.28 -10.87 -5.14
CA THR A 327 -14.19 -10.28 -6.12
C THR A 327 -13.69 -10.46 -7.56
N GLN A 328 -12.39 -10.28 -7.81
CA GLN A 328 -11.77 -10.39 -9.13
C GLN A 328 -11.70 -11.83 -9.62
N GLU A 329 -11.35 -12.77 -8.72
CA GLU A 329 -11.24 -14.20 -9.04
C GLU A 329 -12.59 -14.93 -9.03
N GLY A 330 -13.69 -14.24 -8.75
CA GLY A 330 -15.05 -14.78 -8.85
C GLY A 330 -15.43 -15.80 -7.77
N PHE A 331 -14.76 -15.77 -6.60
CA PHE A 331 -15.11 -16.66 -5.48
C PHE A 331 -16.41 -16.26 -4.77
N GLY A 332 -17.04 -15.11 -5.07
CA GLY A 332 -18.15 -14.58 -4.31
C GLY A 332 -17.77 -14.00 -2.95
N LYS A 333 -18.47 -12.95 -2.54
CA LYS A 333 -18.09 -12.21 -1.29
C LYS A 333 -18.26 -13.03 -0.02
N ASP A 334 -19.18 -13.99 -0.02
CA ASP A 334 -19.52 -14.84 1.13
C ASP A 334 -18.85 -16.22 1.05
N ALA A 335 -17.91 -16.40 0.12
CA ALA A 335 -17.22 -17.67 -0.03
C ALA A 335 -16.39 -18.01 1.21
N VAL A 336 -16.58 -19.21 1.76
CA VAL A 336 -15.78 -19.71 2.89
C VAL A 336 -14.34 -19.93 2.43
N ALA A 337 -13.39 -19.28 3.08
CA ALA A 337 -12.01 -19.23 2.63
C ALA A 337 -11.18 -20.45 3.04
N LEU A 338 -11.62 -21.18 4.08
CA LEU A 338 -10.98 -22.42 4.52
C LEU A 338 -12.02 -23.55 4.58
N PRO A 339 -11.75 -24.71 3.97
CA PRO A 339 -12.58 -25.87 4.17
C PRO A 339 -12.50 -26.34 5.63
N VAL A 340 -13.60 -26.91 6.13
CA VAL A 340 -13.64 -27.51 7.46
C VAL A 340 -13.17 -28.96 7.32
N ASP A 341 -11.86 -29.20 7.28
CA ASP A 341 -11.30 -30.56 7.24
C ASP A 341 -10.78 -30.99 8.62
N GLU A 342 -11.34 -32.04 9.16
CA GLU A 342 -10.86 -32.68 10.40
C GLU A 342 -9.64 -33.61 10.19
N PHE A 343 -9.25 -33.88 8.94
CA PHE A 343 -8.21 -34.86 8.61
C PHE A 343 -7.29 -34.41 7.47
N SER A 344 -6.49 -33.38 7.69
CA SER A 344 -5.31 -33.18 6.84
C SER A 344 -4.24 -34.18 7.30
N THR A 345 -4.11 -35.32 6.62
CA THR A 345 -2.93 -36.17 6.74
C THR A 345 -1.69 -35.34 6.39
N PRO A 346 -0.62 -35.40 7.24
CA PRO A 346 0.60 -34.65 6.94
C PRO A 346 1.19 -35.16 5.61
N MET A 347 1.32 -34.24 4.63
CA MET A 347 2.11 -34.54 3.45
C MET A 347 3.58 -34.73 3.88
N PRO A 348 4.29 -35.73 3.41
CA PRO A 348 5.69 -35.91 3.75
C PRO A 348 6.52 -34.78 3.21
N MET A 349 7.39 -34.23 4.04
CA MET A 349 8.38 -33.22 3.69
C MET A 349 9.32 -33.74 2.60
N GLY A 350 9.09 -33.38 1.36
CA GLY A 350 10.03 -33.51 0.25
C GLY A 350 10.49 -32.14 -0.19
N ALA A 351 11.78 -31.97 -0.41
CA ALA A 351 12.48 -30.73 -0.62
C ALA A 351 12.18 -29.99 -1.95
N ASP A 352 11.09 -30.31 -2.62
CA ASP A 352 10.65 -29.59 -3.82
C ASP A 352 9.14 -29.38 -3.71
N SER A 353 8.71 -28.14 -3.57
CA SER A 353 7.29 -27.83 -3.64
C SER A 353 6.73 -28.32 -5.00
N GLU A 354 5.55 -28.93 -4.98
CA GLU A 354 4.89 -29.37 -6.22
C GLU A 354 4.76 -28.24 -7.25
N LEU A 355 4.67 -27.00 -6.76
CA LEU A 355 4.69 -25.79 -7.59
C LEU A 355 5.98 -25.69 -8.43
N THR A 356 7.15 -25.98 -7.85
CA THR A 356 8.44 -25.98 -8.56
C THR A 356 8.48 -27.11 -9.58
N LYS A 357 7.86 -28.26 -9.31
CA LYS A 357 7.76 -29.37 -10.27
C LYS A 357 6.78 -29.08 -11.40
N VAL A 358 5.66 -28.42 -11.10
CA VAL A 358 4.71 -27.98 -12.14
C VAL A 358 5.34 -26.93 -13.03
N LEU A 359 6.06 -25.96 -12.49
CA LEU A 359 6.76 -24.94 -13.26
C LEU A 359 7.93 -25.51 -14.08
N SER A 360 8.69 -26.45 -13.53
CA SER A 360 9.77 -27.14 -14.26
C SER A 360 9.26 -28.16 -15.29
N GLY A 361 8.11 -28.78 -15.03
CA GLY A 361 7.44 -29.69 -15.97
C GLY A 361 6.81 -29.01 -17.18
N LEU A 362 6.54 -27.69 -17.08
CA LEU A 362 6.04 -26.86 -18.18
C LEU A 362 7.14 -26.24 -19.03
N GLY A 363 8.44 -26.51 -18.75
CA GLY A 363 9.55 -25.99 -19.52
C GLY A 363 9.75 -24.47 -19.40
N ILE A 364 9.25 -23.86 -18.34
CA ILE A 364 9.39 -22.44 -18.07
C ILE A 364 10.70 -22.25 -17.28
N GLU A 365 11.80 -22.03 -18.00
CA GLU A 365 13.01 -21.50 -17.37
C GLU A 365 12.71 -20.09 -16.87
N ALA A 366 13.01 -19.86 -15.60
CA ALA A 366 12.87 -18.56 -14.93
C ALA A 366 13.65 -17.50 -15.72
N GLY A 367 12.95 -16.71 -16.52
CA GLY A 367 13.57 -15.59 -17.21
C GLY A 367 13.01 -15.17 -18.58
N ALA A 368 12.24 -16.01 -19.25
CA ALA A 368 11.84 -15.70 -20.64
C ALA A 368 10.32 -15.61 -20.91
N ALA A 369 9.46 -15.96 -19.98
CA ALA A 369 8.01 -16.09 -20.20
C ALA A 369 7.15 -14.92 -19.69
N ALA A 370 7.73 -13.88 -19.13
CA ALA A 370 6.99 -12.74 -18.56
C ALA A 370 6.28 -11.83 -19.59
N ALA A 371 6.40 -12.12 -20.89
CA ALA A 371 5.87 -11.25 -21.94
C ALA A 371 4.57 -11.76 -22.61
N GLN A 372 4.03 -12.91 -22.25
CA GLN A 372 2.91 -13.51 -23.01
C GLN A 372 1.83 -14.18 -22.19
N SER A 373 1.38 -13.66 -21.04
CA SER A 373 0.08 -14.12 -20.56
C SER A 373 -0.41 -13.44 -19.30
N VAL A 374 -1.06 -12.32 -19.41
CA VAL A 374 -1.97 -11.79 -18.39
C VAL A 374 -3.16 -12.77 -18.11
N GLY A 375 -3.46 -13.66 -19.03
CA GLY A 375 -4.44 -14.75 -18.82
C GLY A 375 -3.89 -16.01 -18.14
N GLY A 376 -2.58 -16.17 -18.04
CA GLY A 376 -1.98 -17.43 -17.58
C GLY A 376 -1.93 -17.61 -16.06
N ILE A 377 -1.81 -16.54 -15.30
CA ILE A 377 -1.66 -16.61 -13.83
C ILE A 377 -3.02 -16.79 -13.16
N ALA A 378 -4.03 -16.04 -13.58
CA ALA A 378 -5.40 -16.24 -13.11
C ALA A 378 -5.90 -17.67 -13.41
N SER A 379 -5.54 -18.23 -14.59
CA SER A 379 -5.88 -19.60 -14.93
C SER A 379 -5.16 -20.64 -14.07
N LEU A 380 -3.92 -20.41 -13.64
CA LEU A 380 -3.17 -21.33 -12.77
C LEU A 380 -3.76 -21.40 -11.34
N ILE A 381 -4.24 -20.28 -10.82
CA ILE A 381 -4.84 -20.21 -9.47
C ILE A 381 -6.24 -20.83 -9.46
N THR A 382 -6.96 -20.76 -10.58
CA THR A 382 -8.36 -21.21 -10.68
C THR A 382 -8.55 -22.49 -11.51
N THR A 383 -7.49 -23.07 -12.10
CA THR A 383 -7.57 -24.32 -12.86
C THR A 383 -7.97 -25.49 -11.95
N PRO A 384 -9.09 -26.14 -12.23
CA PRO A 384 -9.50 -27.32 -11.47
C PRO A 384 -8.53 -28.48 -11.70
N ASP A 385 -8.33 -29.30 -10.68
CA ASP A 385 -7.65 -30.59 -10.84
C ASP A 385 -8.39 -31.44 -11.88
N ALA A 386 -7.65 -31.98 -12.85
CA ALA A 386 -8.23 -32.67 -13.99
C ALA A 386 -9.01 -33.94 -13.65
N GLU A 387 -8.72 -34.60 -12.51
CA GLU A 387 -9.37 -35.82 -12.07
C GLU A 387 -10.53 -35.55 -11.10
N THR A 388 -10.35 -34.56 -10.20
CA THR A 388 -11.29 -34.31 -9.09
C THR A 388 -12.17 -33.10 -9.30
N GLY A 389 -11.73 -32.15 -10.15
CA GLY A 389 -12.35 -30.83 -10.27
C GLY A 389 -12.16 -29.94 -9.04
N GLU A 390 -11.26 -30.31 -8.12
CA GLU A 390 -10.94 -29.52 -6.94
C GLU A 390 -10.21 -28.25 -7.34
N ILE A 391 -10.59 -27.11 -6.77
CA ILE A 391 -9.94 -25.81 -6.94
C ILE A 391 -9.36 -25.37 -5.60
N MET A 392 -8.34 -24.51 -5.66
CA MET A 392 -7.72 -23.96 -4.45
C MET A 392 -8.76 -23.23 -3.60
N SER A 393 -8.60 -23.31 -2.27
CA SER A 393 -9.40 -22.49 -1.37
C SER A 393 -9.10 -20.99 -1.59
N PRO A 394 -10.04 -20.07 -1.32
CA PRO A 394 -9.78 -18.63 -1.45
C PRO A 394 -8.54 -18.16 -0.68
N LEU A 395 -8.25 -18.75 0.50
CA LEU A 395 -7.05 -18.41 1.26
C LEU A 395 -5.77 -18.90 0.56
N ALA A 396 -5.73 -20.16 0.11
CA ALA A 396 -4.58 -20.71 -0.59
C ALA A 396 -4.30 -19.97 -1.90
N ALA A 397 -5.35 -19.66 -2.65
CA ALA A 397 -5.26 -18.89 -3.89
C ALA A 397 -4.71 -17.47 -3.63
N PHE A 398 -5.20 -16.79 -2.60
CA PHE A 398 -4.71 -15.46 -2.20
C PHE A 398 -3.24 -15.49 -1.78
N LEU A 399 -2.83 -16.48 -0.98
CA LEU A 399 -1.42 -16.64 -0.55
C LEU A 399 -0.49 -16.93 -1.73
N THR A 400 -0.96 -17.69 -2.71
CA THR A 400 -0.22 -17.94 -3.96
C THR A 400 -0.08 -16.65 -4.78
N HIS A 401 -1.16 -15.92 -4.98
CA HIS A 401 -1.16 -14.62 -5.66
C HIS A 401 -0.19 -13.64 -5.00
N ALA A 402 -0.27 -13.47 -3.68
CA ALA A 402 0.63 -12.61 -2.91
C ALA A 402 2.11 -13.01 -3.06
N SER A 403 2.39 -14.32 -3.19
CA SER A 403 3.75 -14.82 -3.39
C SER A 403 4.28 -14.51 -4.80
N LEU A 404 3.43 -14.61 -5.82
CA LEU A 404 3.78 -14.28 -7.20
C LEU A 404 4.03 -12.78 -7.37
N GLU A 405 3.16 -11.93 -6.81
CA GLU A 405 3.38 -10.48 -6.83
C GLU A 405 4.66 -10.08 -6.05
N ALA A 406 5.01 -10.78 -4.99
CA ALA A 406 6.25 -10.54 -4.24
C ALA A 406 7.51 -11.02 -4.99
N GLY A 407 7.40 -12.00 -5.91
CA GLY A 407 8.56 -12.73 -6.46
C GLY A 407 9.23 -12.08 -7.67
N ASP A 408 8.54 -11.89 -8.79
CA ASP A 408 9.23 -11.94 -10.09
C ASP A 408 9.29 -10.65 -10.91
N ASN A 409 8.63 -9.56 -10.55
CA ASN A 409 8.57 -8.37 -11.41
C ASN A 409 9.37 -7.16 -10.93
N GLN A 410 10.38 -7.38 -10.09
CA GLN A 410 11.33 -6.30 -9.82
C GLN A 410 12.17 -6.04 -11.06
N ALA A 411 12.08 -4.80 -11.58
CA ALA A 411 12.98 -4.37 -12.62
C ALA A 411 14.44 -4.64 -12.20
N GLN A 412 15.13 -5.45 -12.97
CA GLN A 412 16.55 -5.72 -12.74
C GLN A 412 17.34 -4.40 -12.78
N ALA A 413 18.47 -4.36 -12.11
CA ALA A 413 19.31 -3.16 -12.11
C ALA A 413 19.63 -2.74 -13.54
N GLY A 414 19.17 -1.53 -13.95
CA GLY A 414 19.33 -0.99 -15.28
C GLY A 414 18.16 -1.21 -16.25
N GLN A 415 17.12 -1.96 -15.88
CA GLN A 415 15.91 -2.13 -16.67
C GLN A 415 15.09 -0.83 -16.71
N ASP A 416 14.51 -0.51 -17.88
CA ASP A 416 13.60 0.63 -18.05
C ASP A 416 12.26 0.34 -17.38
N ALA A 417 11.98 1.02 -16.25
CA ALA A 417 10.85 0.74 -15.38
C ALA A 417 10.18 2.01 -14.87
N ILE A 418 8.86 1.98 -14.67
CA ILE A 418 8.09 3.07 -14.08
C ILE A 418 8.50 3.25 -12.61
N GLN A 419 8.58 4.51 -12.16
CA GLN A 419 9.03 4.85 -10.81
C GLN A 419 7.81 5.12 -9.90
N LEU A 420 7.57 4.25 -8.93
CA LEU A 420 6.53 4.39 -7.91
C LEU A 420 7.13 4.89 -6.62
N MET A 421 6.53 5.93 -6.02
CA MET A 421 7.04 6.46 -4.74
C MET A 421 6.02 7.34 -4.03
N THR A 422 6.22 7.51 -2.73
CA THR A 422 5.52 8.57 -2.00
C THR A 422 6.03 9.94 -2.45
N VAL A 423 5.19 10.97 -2.32
CA VAL A 423 5.58 12.34 -2.62
C VAL A 423 6.82 12.76 -1.82
N HIS A 424 6.95 12.32 -0.56
CA HIS A 424 8.15 12.59 0.26
C HIS A 424 9.43 12.02 -0.35
N ALA A 425 9.37 10.79 -0.88
CA ALA A 425 10.51 10.15 -1.52
C ALA A 425 10.88 10.78 -2.88
N ALA A 426 9.95 11.50 -3.50
CA ALA A 426 10.18 12.19 -4.77
C ALA A 426 10.97 13.49 -4.63
N LYS A 427 11.16 14.01 -3.40
CA LYS A 427 11.97 15.22 -3.18
C LYS A 427 13.39 15.02 -3.71
N GLY A 428 13.89 15.98 -4.48
CA GLY A 428 15.21 15.91 -5.15
C GLY A 428 15.21 15.19 -6.50
N LEU A 429 14.16 14.42 -6.83
CA LEU A 429 14.03 13.74 -8.12
C LEU A 429 13.27 14.61 -9.14
N GLU A 430 13.30 14.19 -10.42
CA GLU A 430 12.56 14.86 -11.49
C GLU A 430 12.31 13.89 -12.66
N PHE A 431 11.12 14.02 -13.31
CA PHE A 431 10.66 13.07 -14.33
C PHE A 431 10.00 13.83 -15.49
N ASP A 432 10.03 13.25 -16.68
CA ASP A 432 9.38 13.85 -17.86
C ASP A 432 7.85 13.86 -17.73
N ALA A 433 7.28 12.80 -17.17
CA ALA A 433 5.86 12.70 -16.88
C ALA A 433 5.64 12.30 -15.42
N VAL A 434 4.79 13.05 -14.72
CA VAL A 434 4.46 12.78 -13.30
C VAL A 434 2.94 12.61 -13.18
N PHE A 435 2.54 11.52 -12.54
CA PHE A 435 1.17 11.26 -12.11
C PHE A 435 1.08 11.44 -10.60
N ILE A 436 0.12 12.23 -10.14
CA ILE A 436 -0.21 12.39 -8.71
C ILE A 436 -1.61 11.83 -8.52
N THR A 437 -1.71 10.73 -7.77
CA THR A 437 -2.95 9.96 -7.58
C THR A 437 -3.54 10.14 -6.19
N GLY A 438 -4.83 9.86 -6.06
CA GLY A 438 -5.51 9.92 -4.76
C GLY A 438 -5.69 11.33 -4.23
N LEU A 439 -5.93 12.32 -5.09
CA LEU A 439 -6.21 13.69 -4.69
C LEU A 439 -7.65 13.82 -4.15
N GLU A 440 -7.82 13.37 -2.90
CA GLU A 440 -9.09 13.27 -2.19
C GLU A 440 -8.96 13.81 -0.77
N GLU A 441 -10.01 14.47 -0.26
CA GLU A 441 -10.05 14.93 1.12
C GLU A 441 -9.91 13.76 2.09
N GLY A 442 -9.00 13.92 3.07
CA GLY A 442 -8.64 12.88 4.03
C GLY A 442 -7.50 11.97 3.58
N LEU A 443 -7.18 11.93 2.27
CA LEU A 443 -6.06 11.18 1.72
C LEU A 443 -4.92 12.10 1.28
N PHE A 444 -5.21 13.08 0.45
CA PHE A 444 -4.28 14.15 0.08
C PHE A 444 -5.06 15.46 -0.17
N PRO A 445 -5.15 16.37 0.83
CA PRO A 445 -4.43 16.40 2.12
C PRO A 445 -4.88 15.31 3.09
N HIS A 446 -3.92 14.85 3.91
CA HIS A 446 -4.18 13.78 4.89
C HIS A 446 -5.06 14.28 6.05
N GLU A 447 -6.01 13.43 6.52
CA GLU A 447 -7.02 13.82 7.51
C GLU A 447 -6.42 14.37 8.82
N ASN A 448 -5.32 13.78 9.29
CA ASN A 448 -4.64 14.23 10.52
C ASN A 448 -4.02 15.63 10.39
N SER A 449 -3.71 16.05 9.17
CA SER A 449 -3.07 17.35 8.88
C SER A 449 -4.09 18.47 8.68
N VAL A 450 -5.34 18.15 8.34
CA VAL A 450 -6.37 19.16 8.00
C VAL A 450 -6.90 19.89 9.23
N SER A 451 -6.82 19.27 10.42
CA SER A 451 -7.28 19.86 11.67
C SER A 451 -6.41 21.01 12.19
N ASP A 452 -5.18 21.14 11.68
CA ASP A 452 -4.21 22.17 12.04
C ASP A 452 -3.83 23.00 10.79
N LEU A 453 -3.78 24.33 10.97
CA LEU A 453 -3.39 25.25 9.90
C LEU A 453 -1.95 25.00 9.42
N ASP A 454 -1.03 24.76 10.35
CA ASP A 454 0.37 24.46 10.02
C ASP A 454 0.48 23.11 9.28
N GLY A 455 -0.36 22.13 9.65
CA GLY A 455 -0.45 20.83 8.98
C GLY A 455 -0.98 20.94 7.56
N LEU A 456 -2.02 21.74 7.32
CA LEU A 456 -2.54 21.98 5.98
C LEU A 456 -1.52 22.72 5.09
N GLU A 457 -0.78 23.68 5.65
CA GLU A 457 0.30 24.36 4.92
C GLU A 457 1.44 23.38 4.56
N GLU A 458 1.75 22.41 5.42
CA GLU A 458 2.74 21.36 5.10
C GLU A 458 2.23 20.42 4.00
N GLU A 459 0.96 20.00 4.02
CA GLU A 459 0.36 19.20 2.92
C GLU A 459 0.38 19.99 1.60
N ARG A 460 0.18 21.32 1.65
CA ARG A 460 0.27 22.16 0.46
C ARG A 460 1.70 22.26 -0.08
N ARG A 461 2.72 22.31 0.81
CA ARG A 461 4.14 22.21 0.41
C ARG A 461 4.44 20.85 -0.20
N LEU A 462 3.84 19.78 0.35
CA LEU A 462 3.99 18.44 -0.18
C LEU A 462 3.41 18.34 -1.60
N MET A 463 2.22 18.89 -1.83
CA MET A 463 1.62 18.96 -3.18
C MET A 463 2.47 19.84 -4.13
N TYR A 464 3.01 20.97 -3.66
CA TYR A 464 3.95 21.78 -4.42
C TYR A 464 5.20 21.02 -4.83
N VAL A 465 5.78 20.23 -3.91
CA VAL A 465 6.90 19.33 -4.22
C VAL A 465 6.48 18.35 -5.31
N ALA A 466 5.33 17.69 -5.19
CA ALA A 466 4.85 16.71 -6.17
C ALA A 466 4.72 17.34 -7.58
N ILE A 467 4.07 18.48 -7.69
CA ILE A 467 3.88 19.21 -8.96
C ILE A 467 5.24 19.55 -9.59
N THR A 468 6.18 20.10 -8.79
CA THR A 468 7.49 20.54 -9.28
C THR A 468 8.46 19.39 -9.62
N ARG A 469 8.05 18.12 -9.47
CA ARG A 469 8.82 16.97 -9.98
C ARG A 469 8.65 16.78 -11.47
N ALA A 470 7.58 17.30 -12.06
CA ALA A 470 7.29 17.19 -13.48
C ALA A 470 8.14 18.16 -14.33
N ARG A 471 8.75 17.62 -15.37
CA ARG A 471 9.46 18.40 -16.39
C ARG A 471 8.51 18.84 -17.51
N LYS A 472 7.79 17.89 -18.12
CA LYS A 472 7.04 18.10 -19.37
C LYS A 472 5.54 17.93 -19.19
N ARG A 473 5.10 16.88 -18.50
CA ARG A 473 3.70 16.50 -18.37
C ARG A 473 3.33 16.23 -16.93
N LEU A 474 2.21 16.79 -16.51
CA LEU A 474 1.66 16.56 -15.17
C LEU A 474 0.23 16.06 -15.30
N TYR A 475 -0.06 14.98 -14.56
CA TYR A 475 -1.35 14.34 -14.47
C TYR A 475 -1.80 14.33 -13.02
N LEU A 476 -3.03 14.73 -12.78
CA LEU A 476 -3.65 14.73 -11.45
C LEU A 476 -4.88 13.82 -11.51
N SER A 477 -5.05 12.96 -10.53
CA SER A 477 -6.23 12.10 -10.49
C SER A 477 -6.83 11.95 -9.11
N CYS A 478 -8.13 11.68 -9.09
CA CYS A 478 -8.92 11.33 -7.92
C CYS A 478 -9.95 10.27 -8.28
N SER A 479 -10.42 9.53 -7.29
CA SER A 479 -11.50 8.55 -7.46
C SER A 479 -12.75 8.93 -6.68
N GLN A 480 -13.94 8.68 -7.27
CA GLN A 480 -15.23 8.91 -6.60
C GLN A 480 -15.45 7.92 -5.46
N THR A 481 -14.94 6.70 -5.62
CA THR A 481 -15.00 5.67 -4.60
C THR A 481 -13.66 5.00 -4.44
N ARG A 482 -13.32 4.63 -3.21
CA ARG A 482 -12.12 3.86 -2.87
C ARG A 482 -12.46 2.82 -1.83
N MET A 483 -11.86 1.64 -1.94
CA MET A 483 -11.98 0.63 -0.91
C MET A 483 -11.05 0.96 0.25
N LEU A 484 -11.62 1.19 1.43
CA LEU A 484 -10.90 1.46 2.67
C LEU A 484 -11.46 0.56 3.77
N HIS A 485 -10.59 -0.21 4.45
CA HIS A 485 -10.98 -1.15 5.52
C HIS A 485 -12.08 -2.14 5.08
N GLY A 486 -11.99 -2.64 3.84
CA GLY A 486 -12.98 -3.55 3.24
C GLY A 486 -14.35 -2.94 2.98
N GLN A 487 -14.49 -1.62 3.02
CA GLN A 487 -15.73 -0.90 2.72
C GLN A 487 -15.51 0.11 1.60
N THR A 488 -16.43 0.15 0.66
CA THR A 488 -16.43 1.21 -0.37
C THR A 488 -16.83 2.53 0.27
N ARG A 489 -15.93 3.49 0.25
CA ARG A 489 -16.18 4.87 0.68
C ARG A 489 -16.34 5.78 -0.52
N TYR A 490 -17.24 6.76 -0.40
CA TYR A 490 -17.39 7.84 -1.35
C TYR A 490 -16.44 8.97 -0.98
N ASN A 491 -15.61 9.38 -1.92
CA ASN A 491 -14.59 10.38 -1.71
C ASN A 491 -15.06 11.76 -2.17
N ILE A 492 -14.53 12.78 -1.52
CA ILE A 492 -14.65 14.18 -1.92
C ILE A 492 -13.34 14.56 -2.59
N LYS A 493 -13.40 15.25 -3.73
CA LYS A 493 -12.20 15.76 -4.39
C LYS A 493 -11.38 16.64 -3.45
N SER A 494 -10.06 16.52 -3.53
CA SER A 494 -9.14 17.35 -2.78
C SER A 494 -9.40 18.84 -3.04
N ARG A 495 -9.38 19.64 -1.97
CA ARG A 495 -9.42 21.10 -2.04
C ARG A 495 -8.31 21.70 -2.89
N PHE A 496 -7.23 20.98 -3.09
CA PHE A 496 -6.12 21.44 -3.93
C PHE A 496 -6.55 21.70 -5.37
N PHE A 497 -7.56 21.01 -5.89
CA PHE A 497 -8.09 21.32 -7.23
C PHE A 497 -8.67 22.73 -7.34
N ASP A 498 -9.26 23.24 -6.25
CA ASP A 498 -9.82 24.61 -6.20
C ASP A 498 -8.73 25.68 -5.98
N GLU A 499 -7.53 25.24 -5.62
CA GLU A 499 -6.36 26.09 -5.40
C GLU A 499 -5.46 26.18 -6.64
N LEU A 500 -5.79 25.47 -7.73
CA LEU A 500 -5.05 25.49 -8.99
C LEU A 500 -5.69 26.44 -10.01
N PRO A 501 -4.90 27.11 -10.87
CA PRO A 501 -5.43 28.02 -11.88
C PRO A 501 -6.17 27.25 -12.98
N GLU A 502 -7.43 27.55 -13.20
CA GLU A 502 -8.29 26.85 -14.17
C GLU A 502 -7.71 26.87 -15.60
N ALA A 503 -7.06 27.96 -15.98
CA ALA A 503 -6.42 28.12 -17.29
C ALA A 503 -5.29 27.11 -17.55
N SER A 504 -4.65 26.61 -16.50
CA SER A 504 -3.58 25.63 -16.60
C SER A 504 -4.08 24.18 -16.54
N LEU A 505 -5.38 23.95 -16.31
CA LEU A 505 -5.98 22.62 -16.15
C LEU A 505 -6.75 22.18 -17.40
N LYS A 506 -6.60 20.92 -17.77
CA LYS A 506 -7.39 20.23 -18.79
C LYS A 506 -8.07 19.00 -18.18
N TRP A 507 -9.37 19.12 -17.90
CA TRP A 507 -10.18 18.00 -17.46
C TRP A 507 -10.42 17.02 -18.61
N ILE A 508 -10.01 15.78 -18.42
CA ILE A 508 -10.19 14.69 -19.38
C ILE A 508 -11.58 14.07 -19.19
N THR A 509 -12.02 13.92 -17.93
CA THR A 509 -13.37 13.48 -17.60
C THR A 509 -14.34 14.65 -17.73
N PRO A 510 -15.50 14.50 -18.40
CA PRO A 510 -16.49 15.56 -18.51
C PRO A 510 -16.89 16.05 -17.11
N ARG A 511 -16.76 17.35 -16.86
CA ARG A 511 -17.23 17.98 -15.62
C ARG A 511 -18.76 17.87 -15.60
N ASN A 512 -19.30 16.90 -14.85
CA ASN A 512 -20.75 16.87 -14.56
C ASN A 512 -21.05 18.04 -13.62
N GLN A 513 -21.51 19.17 -14.18
CA GLN A 513 -21.87 20.38 -13.43
C GLN A 513 -23.05 20.18 -12.46
N ALA A 514 -23.71 19.01 -12.47
CA ALA A 514 -24.95 18.78 -11.74
C ALA A 514 -24.81 18.33 -10.28
N PHE A 515 -23.63 17.95 -9.79
CA PHE A 515 -23.48 17.45 -8.41
C PHE A 515 -22.60 18.30 -7.48
N GLY A 516 -21.97 19.38 -7.95
CA GLY A 516 -20.92 20.08 -7.20
C GLY A 516 -21.34 21.32 -6.41
N SER A 517 -22.51 21.92 -6.59
CA SER A 517 -22.82 23.21 -5.96
C SER A 517 -23.85 23.19 -4.82
N GLY A 518 -24.52 22.05 -4.60
CA GLY A 518 -25.56 21.91 -3.55
C GLY A 518 -25.08 21.25 -2.27
N PHE A 519 -24.17 20.28 -2.36
CA PHE A 519 -23.79 19.46 -1.22
C PHE A 519 -22.69 20.07 -0.33
N THR A 520 -21.80 20.91 -0.85
CA THR A 520 -20.69 21.47 -0.07
C THR A 520 -21.11 22.50 0.97
N ARG A 521 -22.23 23.21 0.77
CA ARG A 521 -22.75 24.16 1.77
C ARG A 521 -23.48 23.48 2.93
N ASP A 522 -24.17 22.38 2.68
CA ASP A 522 -24.94 21.69 3.71
C ASP A 522 -24.07 20.78 4.58
N TYR A 523 -22.98 20.20 4.04
CA TYR A 523 -22.07 19.34 4.81
C TYR A 523 -21.18 20.13 5.80
N GLN A 524 -20.68 21.29 5.42
CA GLN A 524 -19.96 22.16 6.36
C GLN A 524 -20.85 22.66 7.49
N ALA A 525 -22.15 22.85 7.24
CA ALA A 525 -23.13 23.23 8.26
C ALA A 525 -23.53 22.05 9.17
N ALA A 526 -23.44 20.81 8.71
CA ALA A 526 -23.77 19.62 9.50
C ALA A 526 -22.68 19.23 10.52
N TRP A 527 -21.40 19.41 10.15
CA TRP A 527 -20.26 19.17 11.06
C TRP A 527 -20.08 20.26 12.13
N ALA A 528 -20.56 21.48 11.87
CA ALA A 528 -20.53 22.58 12.82
C ALA A 528 -21.63 22.51 13.90
N ARG A 529 -22.60 21.60 13.76
CA ARG A 529 -23.67 21.38 14.74
C ARG A 529 -23.62 19.93 15.22
N GLY A 530 -22.78 19.69 16.18
CA GLY A 530 -22.79 18.47 16.94
C GLY A 530 -24.14 18.23 17.61
N SER A 531 -24.60 16.98 17.58
CA SER A 531 -25.64 16.37 18.39
C SER A 531 -27.09 16.88 18.27
N GLY A 532 -27.98 15.99 17.79
CA GLY A 532 -29.42 16.13 17.94
C GLY A 532 -30.20 15.23 16.99
N LEU A 533 -30.46 14.00 17.40
CA LEU A 533 -31.49 13.15 16.82
C LEU A 533 -32.87 13.81 16.96
N GLY A 534 -33.56 14.05 15.86
CA GLY A 534 -34.94 14.49 15.82
C GLY A 534 -35.63 14.05 14.52
N SER A 535 -36.56 13.14 14.69
CA SER A 535 -37.48 12.64 13.67
C SER A 535 -38.14 13.74 12.84
N ILE A 536 -38.19 13.58 11.51
CA ILE A 536 -39.26 14.17 10.70
C ILE A 536 -39.82 13.09 9.76
N VAL A 537 -41.05 12.69 10.08
CA VAL A 537 -41.96 11.96 9.20
C VAL A 537 -42.58 12.96 8.22
N GLY A 538 -42.48 12.70 6.93
CA GLY A 538 -43.13 13.49 5.88
C GLY A 538 -43.40 12.65 4.66
N ALA A 539 -44.66 12.32 4.47
CA ALA A 539 -45.22 11.50 3.39
C ALA A 539 -45.05 12.13 2.00
N GLY A 540 -44.84 11.28 0.99
CA GLY A 540 -45.28 11.65 -0.33
C GLY A 540 -44.53 11.08 -1.53
N ARG A 541 -45.15 10.10 -2.16
CA ARG A 541 -45.10 9.60 -3.54
C ARG A 541 -44.31 8.32 -3.77
N ILE A 542 -45.13 7.30 -3.94
CA ILE A 542 -44.84 5.99 -4.51
C ILE A 542 -44.36 6.16 -5.95
N ALA A 543 -43.08 5.90 -6.19
CA ALA A 543 -42.57 5.62 -7.53
C ALA A 543 -42.46 4.10 -7.65
N THR A 544 -43.15 3.56 -8.63
CA THR A 544 -43.20 2.14 -9.00
C THR A 544 -41.78 1.63 -9.29
N ALA A 545 -41.40 0.60 -8.57
CA ALA A 545 -40.15 -0.14 -8.81
C ALA A 545 -40.17 -0.81 -10.20
N PRO A 546 -39.04 -0.86 -10.92
CA PRO A 546 -38.97 -1.70 -12.12
C PRO A 546 -39.07 -3.18 -11.74
N PRO A 547 -39.56 -4.05 -12.65
CA PRO A 547 -39.81 -5.45 -12.35
C PRO A 547 -38.49 -6.15 -11.96
N SER A 548 -38.54 -6.87 -10.83
CA SER A 548 -37.48 -7.76 -10.37
C SER A 548 -37.15 -8.78 -11.45
N VAL A 549 -35.90 -8.75 -11.91
CA VAL A 549 -35.34 -9.80 -12.77
C VAL A 549 -35.26 -11.08 -11.93
N ILE A 550 -36.11 -12.03 -12.25
CA ILE A 550 -36.03 -13.40 -11.69
C ILE A 550 -34.69 -13.98 -12.10
N PRO A 551 -33.84 -14.45 -11.17
CA PRO A 551 -32.59 -15.10 -11.55
C PRO A 551 -32.90 -16.31 -12.42
N LYS A 552 -32.33 -16.37 -13.61
CA LYS A 552 -32.39 -17.53 -14.50
C LYS A 552 -31.81 -18.73 -13.75
N ALA A 553 -32.52 -19.83 -13.65
CA ALA A 553 -32.08 -21.06 -13.03
C ALA A 553 -30.70 -21.49 -13.59
N PRO A 554 -29.77 -21.96 -12.78
CA PRO A 554 -28.44 -22.37 -13.22
C PRO A 554 -28.55 -23.50 -14.25
N SER A 555 -27.79 -23.41 -15.32
CA SER A 555 -27.80 -24.32 -16.46
C SER A 555 -27.36 -25.76 -16.16
N HIS A 556 -26.94 -26.08 -14.92
CA HIS A 556 -26.44 -27.38 -14.51
C HIS A 556 -27.44 -28.24 -13.74
N GLY A 557 -28.66 -27.79 -13.49
CA GLY A 557 -29.69 -28.57 -12.80
C GLY A 557 -29.41 -28.87 -11.30
N LEU A 558 -28.31 -28.35 -10.74
CA LEU A 558 -27.95 -28.52 -9.35
C LEU A 558 -28.47 -27.37 -8.49
N ARG A 559 -28.74 -27.62 -7.20
CA ARG A 559 -29.26 -26.62 -6.24
C ARG A 559 -28.48 -26.65 -4.94
N SER A 560 -28.36 -25.53 -4.27
CA SER A 560 -27.84 -25.45 -2.90
C SER A 560 -28.74 -26.29 -1.96
N GLY A 561 -28.10 -27.04 -1.06
CA GLY A 561 -28.74 -28.04 -0.18
C GLY A 561 -29.00 -29.41 -0.84
N GLN A 562 -28.64 -29.61 -2.10
CA GLN A 562 -28.82 -30.88 -2.80
C GLN A 562 -27.72 -31.87 -2.49
N SER A 563 -28.09 -33.14 -2.24
CA SER A 563 -27.13 -34.24 -2.11
C SER A 563 -26.60 -34.65 -3.48
N VAL A 564 -25.29 -34.81 -3.57
CA VAL A 564 -24.56 -35.19 -4.79
C VAL A 564 -23.52 -36.24 -4.50
N PHE A 565 -23.20 -37.04 -5.50
CA PHE A 565 -22.12 -38.05 -5.43
C PHE A 565 -20.98 -37.66 -6.38
N HIS A 566 -19.77 -37.68 -5.87
CA HIS A 566 -18.53 -37.52 -6.62
C HIS A 566 -17.70 -38.80 -6.60
N THR A 567 -17.13 -39.19 -7.73
CA THR A 567 -16.43 -40.46 -7.88
C THR A 567 -15.25 -40.67 -6.92
N LYS A 568 -14.56 -39.63 -6.55
CA LYS A 568 -13.40 -39.65 -5.64
C LYS A 568 -13.76 -39.34 -4.17
N PHE A 569 -14.71 -38.42 -3.96
CA PHE A 569 -15.05 -37.92 -2.62
C PHE A 569 -16.31 -38.55 -2.01
N GLY A 570 -17.06 -39.33 -2.79
CA GLY A 570 -18.30 -39.96 -2.32
C GLY A 570 -19.49 -39.02 -2.27
N GLU A 571 -20.41 -39.30 -1.32
CA GLU A 571 -21.60 -38.47 -1.11
C GLU A 571 -21.28 -37.16 -0.41
N GLY A 572 -21.87 -36.06 -0.88
CA GLY A 572 -21.74 -34.74 -0.30
C GLY A 572 -22.97 -33.88 -0.51
N VAL A 573 -23.05 -32.75 0.19
CA VAL A 573 -24.15 -31.78 0.09
C VAL A 573 -23.60 -30.47 -0.48
N ILE A 574 -24.25 -29.94 -1.52
CA ILE A 574 -23.91 -28.65 -2.09
C ILE A 574 -24.29 -27.54 -1.11
N LEU A 575 -23.32 -26.75 -0.67
CA LEU A 575 -23.53 -25.60 0.20
C LEU A 575 -23.81 -24.34 -0.61
N THR A 576 -22.95 -24.05 -1.58
CA THR A 576 -23.04 -22.83 -2.40
C THR A 576 -22.78 -23.17 -3.86
N LEU A 577 -23.46 -22.44 -4.76
CA LEU A 577 -23.23 -22.51 -6.21
C LEU A 577 -22.94 -21.10 -6.71
N GLU A 578 -21.85 -20.95 -7.46
CA GLU A 578 -21.37 -19.67 -7.95
C GLU A 578 -20.99 -19.74 -9.43
N GLY A 579 -21.09 -18.61 -10.11
CA GLY A 579 -20.80 -18.52 -11.53
C GLY A 579 -21.91 -19.10 -12.41
N SER A 580 -21.68 -19.08 -13.73
CA SER A 580 -22.60 -19.63 -14.74
C SER A 580 -21.81 -20.13 -15.95
N GLY A 581 -22.31 -21.17 -16.63
CA GLY A 581 -21.63 -21.76 -17.79
C GLY A 581 -20.37 -22.54 -17.41
N GLU A 582 -19.27 -22.30 -18.14
CA GLU A 582 -17.98 -23.01 -17.91
C GLU A 582 -17.28 -22.59 -16.62
N ASP A 583 -17.59 -21.39 -16.11
CA ASP A 583 -17.02 -20.83 -14.87
C ASP A 583 -17.82 -21.23 -13.62
N ALA A 584 -18.83 -22.07 -13.73
CA ALA A 584 -19.66 -22.46 -12.62
C ALA A 584 -18.89 -23.35 -11.63
N ARG A 585 -19.00 -23.00 -10.34
CA ARG A 585 -18.32 -23.67 -9.22
C ARG A 585 -19.32 -24.06 -8.14
N ALA A 586 -19.07 -25.19 -7.46
CA ALA A 586 -19.87 -25.64 -6.34
C ALA A 586 -18.98 -25.85 -5.11
N GLN A 587 -19.40 -25.33 -3.97
CA GLN A 587 -18.85 -25.74 -2.69
C GLN A 587 -19.68 -26.92 -2.16
N VAL A 588 -19.03 -28.08 -2.00
CA VAL A 588 -19.70 -29.32 -1.60
C VAL A 588 -19.06 -29.86 -0.32
N ASN A 589 -19.87 -30.21 0.66
CA ASN A 589 -19.42 -30.87 1.87
C ASN A 589 -19.56 -32.41 1.72
N PHE A 590 -18.43 -33.10 1.68
CA PHE A 590 -18.33 -34.56 1.48
C PHE A 590 -18.14 -35.33 2.78
N GLY A 591 -18.70 -34.94 3.88
CA GLY A 591 -18.66 -35.67 5.13
C GLY A 591 -17.25 -36.09 5.58
N ARG A 592 -16.72 -37.20 5.00
CA ARG A 592 -15.38 -37.73 5.32
C ARG A 592 -14.21 -36.95 4.70
N HIS A 593 -14.47 -36.19 3.62
CA HIS A 593 -13.48 -35.42 2.86
C HIS A 593 -13.59 -33.90 3.03
N GLY A 594 -14.48 -33.48 3.92
CA GLY A 594 -14.71 -32.05 4.24
C GLY A 594 -15.31 -31.24 3.11
N MET A 595 -15.21 -29.91 3.21
CA MET A 595 -15.69 -29.00 2.20
C MET A 595 -14.67 -28.86 1.07
N LYS A 596 -15.17 -28.98 -0.18
CA LYS A 596 -14.36 -28.83 -1.39
C LYS A 596 -14.99 -27.86 -2.35
N TRP A 597 -14.19 -27.02 -2.99
CA TRP A 597 -14.59 -26.23 -4.13
C TRP A 597 -14.38 -27.04 -5.41
N LEU A 598 -15.42 -27.20 -6.22
CA LEU A 598 -15.38 -27.99 -7.44
C LEU A 598 -15.83 -27.16 -8.63
N ALA A 599 -15.06 -27.17 -9.71
CA ALA A 599 -15.48 -26.58 -10.99
C ALA A 599 -16.46 -27.53 -11.67
N LEU A 600 -17.67 -27.08 -11.91
CA LEU A 600 -18.76 -27.91 -12.49
C LEU A 600 -18.51 -28.33 -13.94
N SER A 601 -17.60 -27.63 -14.63
CA SER A 601 -17.16 -28.02 -15.97
C SER A 601 -16.32 -29.31 -16.00
N VAL A 602 -15.64 -29.64 -14.89
CA VAL A 602 -14.77 -30.82 -14.77
C VAL A 602 -15.32 -31.84 -13.79
N ALA A 603 -15.79 -31.39 -12.62
CA ALA A 603 -16.33 -32.26 -11.57
C ALA A 603 -17.66 -32.89 -11.99
N LYS A 604 -17.68 -34.22 -12.15
CA LYS A 604 -18.87 -34.99 -12.50
C LYS A 604 -19.70 -35.26 -11.24
N LEU A 605 -20.49 -34.26 -10.84
CA LEU A 605 -21.42 -34.40 -9.71
C LEU A 605 -22.71 -35.05 -10.18
N THR A 606 -23.08 -36.17 -9.57
CA THR A 606 -24.35 -36.87 -9.84
C THR A 606 -25.31 -36.59 -8.70
N PRO A 607 -26.53 -36.05 -8.94
CA PRO A 607 -27.53 -35.90 -7.89
C PRO A 607 -27.87 -37.25 -7.24
N VAL A 608 -27.90 -37.25 -5.92
CA VAL A 608 -28.37 -38.39 -5.12
C VAL A 608 -29.80 -38.03 -4.67
N ASN A 609 -30.78 -38.87 -5.04
CA ASN A 609 -32.21 -38.67 -4.70
C ASN A 609 -32.50 -39.09 -3.27
#